data_3faf7da878fffd1d0be11f6b846a4df9
#
_entry.id   3faf7da878fffd1d0be11f6b846a4df9
#
_cell.length_a   1.000
_cell.length_b   1.000
_cell.length_c   1.000
_cell.angle_alpha   90.00
_cell.angle_beta   90.00
_cell.angle_gamma   90.00
#
_symmetry.space_group_name_H-M   'P 1'
#
loop_
_entity.id
_entity.type
_entity.pdbx_description
1 polymer ?
#
loop_
_entity_poly.entity_id
_entity_poly.type
_entity_poly.pdbx_seq_one_letter_code
_entity_poly.pdbx_strand_id
1 'polypeptide(L)'
;DLSASGARRIRLSEPLRCERFSLCGGSCPLDFAPLLDGVFRMDLSRLNSGTLLPLAECRQLMTLDLTDADISRAAVDEYLIRLVTHHYGRRNCDLTLPVVPSGTYAEPVRDAVGACVPATGLEAVWLLTHEESWNEGGAWVIRTPEKCYRYTPNQP
;
A
#
# COMPACT_ATOMS: atom_id res chain seq x y z
N ASP A 1 17.17 -10.89 1.43
CA ASP A 1 16.05 -11.82 1.31
C ASP A 1 15.94 -12.63 2.61
N LEU A 2 14.80 -12.52 3.30
CA LEU A 2 14.48 -13.23 4.54
C LEU A 2 13.39 -14.30 4.31
N SER A 3 13.16 -14.65 3.06
CA SER A 3 12.17 -15.68 2.68
C SER A 3 12.44 -16.99 3.43
N ALA A 4 11.38 -17.57 3.98
CA ALA A 4 11.42 -18.81 4.75
C ALA A 4 12.32 -18.79 6.00
N SER A 5 12.74 -17.61 6.48
CA SER A 5 13.61 -17.50 7.65
C SER A 5 12.95 -17.94 8.96
N GLY A 6 11.63 -18.08 9.00
CA GLY A 6 10.87 -18.30 10.23
C GLY A 6 10.95 -17.13 11.22
N ALA A 7 11.43 -15.97 10.77
CA ALA A 7 11.55 -14.78 11.58
C ALA A 7 10.17 -14.35 12.09
N ARG A 8 10.02 -14.26 13.41
CA ARG A 8 8.79 -13.81 14.06
C ARG A 8 8.78 -12.30 14.30
N ARG A 9 9.93 -11.65 14.26
CA ARG A 9 10.10 -10.22 14.46
C ARG A 9 11.44 -9.75 13.91
N ILE A 10 11.41 -8.62 13.21
CA ILE A 10 12.60 -7.90 12.76
C ILE A 10 12.73 -6.64 13.61
N ARG A 11 13.91 -6.36 14.11
CA ARG A 11 14.24 -5.14 14.83
C ARG A 11 15.43 -4.47 14.19
N LEU A 12 15.28 -3.20 13.87
CA LEU A 12 16.37 -2.36 13.42
C LEU A 12 16.64 -1.32 14.52
N SER A 13 17.89 -1.14 14.89
CA SER A 13 18.32 -0.13 15.86
C SER A 13 18.56 1.24 15.21
N GLU A 14 18.74 1.24 13.90
CA GLU A 14 19.02 2.44 13.09
C GLU A 14 18.49 2.23 11.67
N PRO A 15 18.31 3.30 10.86
CA PRO A 15 17.90 3.18 9.48
C PRO A 15 18.86 2.30 8.67
N LEU A 16 18.28 1.35 7.94
CA LEU A 16 18.99 0.45 7.04
C LEU A 16 18.75 0.89 5.59
N ARG A 17 19.79 1.26 4.89
CA ARG A 17 19.69 1.54 3.46
C ARG A 17 19.36 0.26 2.70
N CYS A 18 18.18 0.25 2.07
CA CYS A 18 17.64 -0.92 1.42
C CYS A 18 16.76 -0.51 0.25
N GLU A 19 17.18 -0.81 -0.97
CA GLU A 19 16.39 -0.50 -2.17
C GLU A 19 15.29 -1.53 -2.44
N ARG A 20 15.56 -2.79 -2.10
CA ARG A 20 14.63 -3.91 -2.30
C ARG A 20 14.60 -4.77 -1.04
N PHE A 21 13.40 -5.06 -0.59
CA PHE A 21 13.17 -5.90 0.57
C PHE A 21 12.23 -7.04 0.24
N SER A 22 12.54 -8.24 0.70
CA SER A 22 11.68 -9.41 0.53
C SER A 22 11.57 -10.18 1.84
N LEU A 23 10.34 -10.44 2.25
CA LEU A 23 9.98 -11.26 3.40
C LEU A 23 8.73 -12.07 3.04
N CYS A 24 8.94 -13.20 2.37
CA CYS A 24 7.86 -14.03 1.87
C CYS A 24 7.50 -15.14 2.86
N GLY A 25 6.22 -15.20 3.22
CA GLY A 25 5.71 -16.19 4.18
C GLY A 25 6.05 -15.89 5.64
N GLY A 26 5.54 -16.72 6.53
CA GLY A 26 5.70 -16.55 7.97
C GLY A 26 4.80 -15.48 8.57
N SER A 27 5.06 -15.13 9.83
CA SER A 27 4.31 -14.11 10.57
C SER A 27 5.28 -13.11 11.20
N CYS A 28 5.18 -11.85 10.80
CA CYS A 28 6.08 -10.80 11.26
C CYS A 28 5.37 -9.45 11.29
N PRO A 29 5.41 -8.72 12.42
CA PRO A 29 5.00 -7.32 12.44
C PRO A 29 5.89 -6.46 11.54
N LEU A 30 5.31 -5.43 10.94
CA LEU A 30 5.98 -4.55 9.98
C LEU A 30 6.51 -3.25 10.59
N ASP A 31 6.62 -3.18 11.91
CA ASP A 31 7.06 -2.01 12.67
C ASP A 31 8.50 -1.55 12.33
N PHE A 32 9.30 -2.40 11.72
CA PHE A 32 10.63 -2.07 11.20
C PHE A 32 10.62 -1.33 9.85
N ALA A 33 9.53 -1.43 9.09
CA ALA A 33 9.49 -0.97 7.70
C ALA A 33 9.84 0.53 7.51
N PRO A 34 9.43 1.47 8.40
CA PRO A 34 9.81 2.88 8.29
C PRO A 34 11.32 3.13 8.40
N LEU A 35 12.07 2.17 8.95
CA LEU A 35 13.53 2.25 9.06
C LEU A 35 14.27 1.70 7.83
N LEU A 36 13.55 1.20 6.82
CA LEU A 36 14.15 0.82 5.53
C LEU A 36 14.30 2.06 4.66
N ASP A 37 15.49 2.66 4.70
CA ASP A 37 15.80 3.87 3.95
C ASP A 37 15.97 3.57 2.45
N GLY A 38 15.22 4.29 1.62
CA GLY A 38 15.30 4.18 0.17
C GLY A 38 14.60 2.97 -0.44
N VAL A 39 13.80 2.21 0.33
CA VAL A 39 13.08 1.06 -0.21
C VAL A 39 12.05 1.49 -1.25
N PHE A 40 12.21 1.03 -2.50
CA PHE A 40 11.26 1.29 -3.58
C PHE A 40 10.53 0.03 -4.07
N ARG A 41 11.00 -1.16 -3.70
CA ARG A 41 10.35 -2.44 -4.04
C ARG A 41 10.30 -3.35 -2.81
N MET A 42 9.10 -3.85 -2.50
CA MET A 42 8.87 -4.73 -1.37
C MET A 42 8.01 -5.92 -1.78
N ASP A 43 8.48 -7.13 -1.49
CA ASP A 43 7.75 -8.37 -1.65
C ASP A 43 7.45 -8.97 -0.28
N LEU A 44 6.18 -8.99 0.08
CA LEU A 44 5.64 -9.53 1.33
C LEU A 44 4.60 -10.62 1.03
N SER A 45 4.74 -11.30 -0.10
CA SER A 45 3.83 -12.37 -0.50
C SER A 45 3.75 -13.47 0.57
N ARG A 46 2.55 -13.97 0.83
CA ARG A 46 2.25 -15.01 1.82
C ARG A 46 2.65 -14.65 3.26
N LEU A 47 2.92 -13.37 3.55
CA LEU A 47 3.18 -12.91 4.91
C LEU A 47 1.87 -12.83 5.71
N ASN A 48 1.93 -13.19 6.99
CA ASN A 48 0.88 -12.87 7.96
C ASN A 48 1.31 -11.63 8.76
N SER A 49 0.50 -10.59 8.75
CA SER A 49 0.71 -9.39 9.57
C SER A 49 -0.63 -8.78 9.99
N GLY A 50 -0.71 -8.31 11.22
CA GLY A 50 -1.94 -7.70 11.76
C GLY A 50 -2.26 -6.32 11.20
N THR A 51 -1.26 -5.59 10.67
CA THR A 51 -1.42 -4.24 10.12
C THR A 51 -0.44 -3.96 9.00
N LEU A 52 -0.84 -3.11 8.06
CA LEU A 52 0.01 -2.56 7.00
C LEU A 52 0.38 -1.09 7.23
N LEU A 53 -0.08 -0.48 8.31
CA LEU A 53 0.12 0.96 8.58
C LEU A 53 1.59 1.40 8.51
N PRO A 54 2.58 0.63 9.03
CA PRO A 54 3.97 1.03 8.92
C PRO A 54 4.46 1.22 7.48
N LEU A 55 3.87 0.51 6.52
CA LEU A 55 4.21 0.65 5.10
C LEU A 55 3.78 1.99 4.51
N ALA A 56 2.80 2.66 5.11
CA ALA A 56 2.37 3.98 4.66
C ALA A 56 3.49 5.03 4.80
N GLU A 57 4.43 4.82 5.70
CA GLU A 57 5.58 5.71 5.92
C GLU A 57 6.76 5.43 4.99
N CYS A 58 6.75 4.33 4.26
CA CYS A 58 7.76 4.01 3.25
C CYS A 58 7.54 4.86 1.99
N ARG A 59 7.95 6.13 2.03
CA ARG A 59 7.59 7.17 1.04
C ARG A 59 8.10 6.92 -0.37
N GLN A 60 9.17 6.14 -0.53
CA GLN A 60 9.79 5.85 -1.82
C GLN A 60 9.31 4.52 -2.43
N LEU A 61 8.40 3.83 -1.76
CA LEU A 61 7.89 2.54 -2.21
C LEU A 61 7.08 2.70 -3.50
N MET A 62 7.53 2.04 -4.57
CA MET A 62 6.92 2.06 -5.91
C MET A 62 6.26 0.74 -6.27
N THR A 63 6.68 -0.35 -5.64
CA THR A 63 6.11 -1.68 -5.87
C THR A 63 5.93 -2.37 -4.53
N LEU A 64 4.71 -2.84 -4.27
CA LEU A 64 4.38 -3.64 -3.09
C LEU A 64 3.59 -4.88 -3.53
N ASP A 65 4.16 -6.05 -3.29
CA ASP A 65 3.50 -7.33 -3.56
C ASP A 65 3.06 -7.98 -2.24
N LEU A 66 1.73 -8.15 -2.10
CA LEU A 66 1.06 -8.81 -0.99
C LEU A 66 0.29 -10.04 -1.47
N THR A 67 0.70 -10.64 -2.59
CA THR A 67 0.04 -11.83 -3.14
C THR A 67 -0.06 -12.93 -2.08
N ASP A 68 -1.27 -13.46 -1.90
CA ASP A 68 -1.57 -14.53 -0.94
C ASP A 68 -1.18 -14.22 0.53
N ALA A 69 -0.94 -12.97 0.88
CA ALA A 69 -0.67 -12.58 2.25
C ALA A 69 -1.92 -12.76 3.13
N ASP A 70 -1.72 -13.27 4.34
CA ASP A 70 -2.78 -13.41 5.34
C ASP A 70 -2.95 -12.08 6.10
N ILE A 71 -3.67 -11.16 5.46
CA ILE A 71 -3.94 -9.81 5.95
C ILE A 71 -5.43 -9.56 5.84
N SER A 72 -6.02 -9.06 6.91
CA SER A 72 -7.44 -8.80 6.95
C SER A 72 -7.84 -7.67 5.98
N ARG A 73 -9.07 -7.73 5.47
CA ARG A 73 -9.65 -6.64 4.66
C ARG A 73 -9.61 -5.30 5.39
N ALA A 74 -9.89 -5.29 6.69
CA ALA A 74 -9.83 -4.08 7.51
C ALA A 74 -8.43 -3.46 7.54
N ALA A 75 -7.38 -4.27 7.65
CA ALA A 75 -5.99 -3.79 7.62
C ALA A 75 -5.60 -3.24 6.24
N VAL A 76 -6.10 -3.83 5.16
CA VAL A 76 -5.93 -3.30 3.79
C VAL A 76 -6.64 -1.97 3.63
N ASP A 77 -7.90 -1.86 4.07
CA ASP A 77 -8.67 -0.61 4.02
C ASP A 77 -7.98 0.51 4.79
N GLU A 78 -7.55 0.23 6.01
CA GLU A 78 -6.85 1.18 6.88
C GLU A 78 -5.57 1.72 6.23
N TYR A 79 -4.78 0.84 5.61
CA TYR A 79 -3.59 1.22 4.87
C TYR A 79 -3.89 2.14 3.67
N LEU A 80 -4.88 1.78 2.85
CA LEU A 80 -5.26 2.57 1.68
C LEU A 80 -5.81 3.94 2.06
N ILE A 81 -6.68 4.00 3.07
CA ILE A 81 -7.23 5.25 3.60
C ILE A 81 -6.11 6.12 4.16
N ARG A 82 -5.18 5.52 4.91
CA ARG A 82 -4.02 6.22 5.47
C ARG A 82 -3.15 6.84 4.37
N LEU A 83 -2.89 6.12 3.28
CA LEU A 83 -2.12 6.63 2.14
C LEU A 83 -2.71 7.93 1.60
N VAL A 84 -4.00 7.93 1.26
CA VAL A 84 -4.66 9.07 0.62
C VAL A 84 -4.94 10.21 1.58
N THR A 85 -5.13 9.92 2.87
CA THR A 85 -5.41 10.96 3.88
C THR A 85 -4.16 11.75 4.27
N HIS A 86 -2.98 11.12 4.26
CA HIS A 86 -1.75 11.75 4.76
C HIS A 86 -0.84 12.31 3.67
N HIS A 87 -1.15 12.14 2.40
CA HIS A 87 -0.42 12.71 1.27
C HIS A 87 1.11 12.66 1.43
N TYR A 88 1.65 11.48 1.70
CA TYR A 88 3.10 11.30 1.98
C TYR A 88 4.03 11.57 0.78
N GLY A 89 3.50 12.08 -0.33
CA GLY A 89 4.28 12.22 -1.57
C GLY A 89 4.66 10.86 -2.17
N ARG A 90 3.85 9.86 -1.94
CA ARG A 90 4.09 8.48 -2.34
C ARG A 90 4.10 8.33 -3.85
N ARG A 91 5.03 7.51 -4.31
CA ARG A 91 5.16 7.10 -5.70
C ARG A 91 4.94 5.58 -5.87
N ASN A 92 4.18 4.96 -4.96
CA ASN A 92 3.83 3.56 -5.12
C ASN A 92 2.83 3.44 -6.26
N CYS A 93 3.32 3.01 -7.41
CA CYS A 93 2.54 2.91 -8.62
C CYS A 93 1.99 1.50 -8.89
N ASP A 94 2.58 0.47 -8.29
CA ASP A 94 2.20 -0.94 -8.50
C ASP A 94 1.98 -1.64 -7.16
N LEU A 95 0.72 -1.97 -6.89
CA LEU A 95 0.28 -2.57 -5.63
C LEU A 95 -0.54 -3.81 -5.90
N THR A 96 -0.11 -4.95 -5.39
CA THR A 96 -0.89 -6.20 -5.41
C THR A 96 -1.44 -6.49 -4.03
N LEU A 97 -2.76 -6.51 -3.91
CA LEU A 97 -3.49 -6.73 -2.66
C LEU A 97 -3.92 -8.19 -2.53
N PRO A 98 -3.93 -8.75 -1.31
CA PRO A 98 -4.33 -10.14 -1.06
C PRO A 98 -5.84 -10.33 -1.06
N VAL A 99 -6.61 -9.25 -0.82
CA VAL A 99 -8.06 -9.24 -0.72
C VAL A 99 -8.65 -8.03 -1.44
N VAL A 100 -9.92 -8.11 -1.81
CA VAL A 100 -10.66 -6.96 -2.33
C VAL A 100 -10.96 -6.01 -1.18
N PRO A 101 -10.59 -4.72 -1.27
CA PRO A 101 -10.95 -3.71 -0.27
C PRO A 101 -12.46 -3.56 -0.11
N SER A 102 -12.90 -3.04 1.02
CA SER A 102 -14.33 -2.83 1.29
C SER A 102 -14.92 -1.64 0.54
N GLY A 103 -16.24 -1.61 0.46
CA GLY A 103 -17.02 -0.48 -0.08
C GLY A 103 -17.30 -0.59 -1.58
N THR A 104 -17.53 0.56 -2.19
CA THR A 104 -17.82 0.69 -3.61
C THR A 104 -16.73 1.52 -4.29
N TYR A 105 -16.32 1.11 -5.48
CA TYR A 105 -15.37 1.87 -6.29
C TYR A 105 -16.07 3.10 -6.89
N ALA A 106 -16.05 4.18 -6.13
CA ALA A 106 -16.72 5.43 -6.45
C ALA A 106 -15.99 6.62 -5.80
N GLU A 107 -16.27 7.83 -6.29
CA GLU A 107 -15.73 9.06 -5.69
C GLU A 107 -16.20 9.18 -4.24
N PRO A 108 -15.27 9.41 -3.29
CA PRO A 108 -15.63 9.65 -1.90
C PRO A 108 -16.43 10.92 -1.70
N VAL A 109 -17.14 10.99 -0.59
CA VAL A 109 -17.79 12.24 -0.17
C VAL A 109 -16.73 13.33 0.03
N ARG A 110 -17.05 14.55 -0.40
CA ARG A 110 -16.22 15.73 -0.14
C ARG A 110 -16.67 16.42 1.14
N ASP A 111 -15.70 16.85 1.92
CA ASP A 111 -15.96 17.67 3.11
C ASP A 111 -16.35 19.12 2.76
N ALA A 112 -16.55 19.95 3.79
CA ALA A 112 -16.95 21.34 3.64
C ALA A 112 -15.93 22.23 2.91
N VAL A 113 -14.65 21.80 2.84
CA VAL A 113 -13.58 22.50 2.10
C VAL A 113 -13.27 21.84 0.75
N GLY A 114 -14.05 20.83 0.37
CA GLY A 114 -13.94 20.14 -0.92
C GLY A 114 -12.91 19.02 -0.97
N ALA A 115 -12.30 18.65 0.16
CA ALA A 115 -11.38 17.52 0.21
C ALA A 115 -12.14 16.20 0.22
N CYS A 116 -11.64 15.21 -0.54
CA CYS A 116 -12.20 13.87 -0.54
C CYS A 116 -11.88 13.15 0.75
N VAL A 117 -12.89 12.59 1.40
CA VAL A 117 -12.75 11.83 2.65
C VAL A 117 -13.20 10.39 2.43
N PRO A 118 -12.27 9.49 2.06
CA PRO A 118 -12.63 8.10 1.84
C PRO A 118 -13.00 7.43 3.16
N ALA A 119 -14.15 6.76 3.18
CA ALA A 119 -14.62 5.94 4.30
C ALA A 119 -14.29 4.45 4.12
N THR A 120 -13.98 4.03 2.90
CA THR A 120 -13.75 2.63 2.54
C THR A 120 -12.48 2.47 1.70
N GLY A 121 -11.96 1.25 1.65
CA GLY A 121 -10.76 0.95 0.87
C GLY A 121 -10.96 1.17 -0.63
N LEU A 122 -12.12 0.82 -1.19
CA LEU A 122 -12.38 1.04 -2.63
C LEU A 122 -12.57 2.51 -2.99
N GLU A 123 -13.05 3.36 -2.08
CA GLU A 123 -13.03 4.81 -2.29
C GLU A 123 -11.60 5.36 -2.29
N ALA A 124 -10.72 4.84 -1.43
CA ALA A 124 -9.29 5.20 -1.46
C ALA A 124 -8.63 4.74 -2.78
N VAL A 125 -8.95 3.53 -3.26
CA VAL A 125 -8.49 3.04 -4.58
C VAL A 125 -8.98 3.96 -5.70
N TRP A 126 -10.21 4.45 -5.61
CA TRP A 126 -10.76 5.39 -6.60
C TRP A 126 -9.92 6.67 -6.66
N LEU A 127 -9.59 7.27 -5.51
CA LEU A 127 -8.73 8.47 -5.45
C LEU A 127 -7.36 8.22 -6.09
N LEU A 128 -6.68 7.12 -5.72
CA LEU A 128 -5.37 6.77 -6.24
C LEU A 128 -5.37 6.58 -7.77
N THR A 129 -6.50 6.18 -8.35
CA THR A 129 -6.61 5.85 -9.78
C THR A 129 -7.39 6.88 -10.59
N HIS A 130 -7.82 8.00 -10.01
CA HIS A 130 -8.55 9.06 -10.71
C HIS A 130 -7.90 10.43 -10.54
N GLU A 131 -7.34 10.76 -9.39
CA GLU A 131 -6.75 12.08 -9.19
C GLU A 131 -5.37 12.17 -9.83
N GLU A 132 -5.16 13.21 -10.63
CA GLU A 132 -3.92 13.46 -11.35
C GLU A 132 -2.73 13.63 -10.39
N SER A 133 -2.93 14.32 -9.27
CA SER A 133 -1.90 14.57 -8.26
C SER A 133 -1.23 13.31 -7.70
N TRP A 134 -1.95 12.17 -7.66
CA TRP A 134 -1.40 10.89 -7.27
C TRP A 134 -0.60 10.19 -8.38
N ASN A 135 -0.74 10.66 -9.61
CA ASN A 135 -0.26 9.96 -10.80
C ASN A 135 0.84 10.73 -11.57
N GLU A 136 1.30 11.86 -11.05
CA GLU A 136 2.35 12.69 -11.66
C GLU A 136 3.69 11.95 -11.81
N GLY A 137 4.01 11.05 -10.90
CA GLY A 137 5.26 10.27 -10.91
C GLY A 137 5.15 8.90 -11.59
N GLY A 138 3.97 8.54 -12.09
CA GLY A 138 3.64 7.24 -12.68
C GLY A 138 2.23 6.81 -12.31
N ALA A 139 1.60 6.03 -13.17
CA ALA A 139 0.23 5.58 -12.98
C ALA A 139 0.12 4.59 -11.81
N TRP A 140 -0.82 4.82 -10.90
CA TRP A 140 -1.19 3.81 -9.92
C TRP A 140 -1.83 2.62 -10.60
N VAL A 141 -1.35 1.44 -10.26
CA VAL A 141 -1.91 0.14 -10.69
C VAL A 141 -2.16 -0.68 -9.43
N ILE A 142 -3.42 -0.96 -9.15
CA ILE A 142 -3.83 -1.72 -7.96
C ILE A 142 -4.53 -2.99 -8.41
N ARG A 143 -3.88 -4.13 -8.11
CA ARG A 143 -4.40 -5.45 -8.43
C ARG A 143 -5.01 -6.07 -7.19
N THR A 144 -6.21 -6.56 -7.33
CA THR A 144 -6.91 -7.39 -6.36
C THR A 144 -7.13 -8.79 -6.94
N PRO A 145 -7.54 -9.78 -6.15
CA PRO A 145 -7.87 -11.10 -6.67
C PRO A 145 -8.95 -11.10 -7.76
N GLU A 146 -9.81 -10.08 -7.77
CA GLU A 146 -10.96 -10.00 -8.69
C GLU A 146 -10.75 -9.04 -9.84
N LYS A 147 -10.00 -7.93 -9.64
CA LYS A 147 -9.94 -6.82 -10.59
C LYS A 147 -8.63 -6.06 -10.49
N CYS A 148 -8.22 -5.50 -11.62
CA CYS A 148 -7.14 -4.53 -11.71
C CYS A 148 -7.73 -3.12 -11.91
N TYR A 149 -7.34 -2.20 -11.04
CA TYR A 149 -7.66 -0.77 -11.13
C TYR A 149 -6.41 -0.02 -11.57
N ARG A 150 -6.55 0.89 -12.52
CA ARG A 150 -5.43 1.63 -13.07
C ARG A 150 -5.82 3.06 -13.37
N TYR A 151 -4.93 3.98 -13.07
CA TYR A 151 -5.07 5.36 -13.54
C TYR A 151 -5.07 5.39 -15.08
N THR A 152 -6.06 6.07 -15.61
CA THR A 152 -6.17 6.36 -17.05
C THR A 152 -6.30 7.87 -17.15
N PRO A 153 -5.31 8.57 -17.75
CA PRO A 153 -5.43 9.99 -17.96
C PRO A 153 -6.73 10.30 -18.73
N ASN A 154 -7.44 11.34 -18.32
CA ASN A 154 -8.56 11.82 -19.10
C ASN A 154 -8.02 12.18 -20.50
N GLN A 155 -8.43 11.43 -21.50
CA GLN A 155 -8.19 11.82 -22.87
C GLN A 155 -9.09 13.04 -23.15
N PRO A 156 -8.55 14.12 -23.73
CA PRO A 156 -9.33 15.29 -24.05
C PRO A 156 -10.46 14.99 -25.06
#